data_a969072e7de8daedfe07af88bd9c9f85
#
_entry.id   a969072e7de8daedfe07af88bd9c9f85
#
_cell.length_a   1.000
_cell.length_b   1.000
_cell.length_c   1.000
_cell.angle_alpha   90.00
_cell.angle_beta   90.00
_cell.angle_gamma   90.00
#
_symmetry.space_group_name_H-M   'P 1'
#
loop_
_entity.id
_entity.type
_entity.pdbx_description
1 polymer ?
#
loop_
_entity_poly.entity_id
_entity_poly.type
_entity_poly.pdbx_seq_one_letter_code
_entity_poly.pdbx_strand_id
1 'polypeptide(L)'
;VAGLTEAPVYTFDAPKPEWRTELQAFDLTALPLPVQSPADALLALLASPNIASKLSVFRQYDHQVQNNTVVAPGSDAAVLRLKGTTKGIAVTVDCNGRLCYLDPFAGTAIAVAEACRNLSCAGAEPVALTDGLNFGNPEKPDVQYQLRQSALGMAEAAQALGVPVVS
;
A
#
# COMPACT_ATOMS: atom_id res chain seq x y z
N VAL A 1 -19.71 -16.21 -31.33
CA VAL A 1 -19.28 -16.72 -30.01
C VAL A 1 -17.75 -16.66 -29.90
N ALA A 2 -16.99 -17.09 -30.94
CA ALA A 2 -15.52 -17.02 -30.92
C ALA A 2 -14.98 -15.60 -30.65
N GLY A 3 -15.53 -14.56 -31.29
CA GLY A 3 -15.12 -13.17 -31.04
C GLY A 3 -15.42 -12.62 -29.62
N LEU A 4 -16.19 -13.34 -28.81
CA LEU A 4 -16.42 -13.02 -27.40
C LEU A 4 -15.45 -13.76 -26.47
N THR A 5 -14.83 -14.81 -26.95
CA THR A 5 -13.89 -15.64 -26.17
C THR A 5 -12.44 -15.34 -26.49
N GLU A 6 -12.18 -14.72 -27.63
CA GLU A 6 -10.85 -14.27 -28.04
C GLU A 6 -10.70 -12.78 -27.69
N ALA A 7 -10.36 -12.50 -26.42
CA ALA A 7 -10.07 -11.13 -26.01
C ALA A 7 -8.85 -10.59 -26.78
N PRO A 8 -8.90 -9.37 -27.32
CA PRO A 8 -7.74 -8.77 -27.97
C PRO A 8 -6.61 -8.61 -26.97
N VAL A 9 -5.42 -9.05 -27.34
CA VAL A 9 -4.20 -8.85 -26.54
C VAL A 9 -3.51 -7.60 -27.06
N TYR A 10 -3.42 -6.60 -26.21
CA TYR A 10 -2.70 -5.37 -26.51
C TYR A 10 -1.30 -5.46 -25.88
N THR A 11 -0.29 -5.21 -26.72
CA THR A 11 1.10 -5.08 -26.24
C THR A 11 1.49 -3.62 -26.37
N PHE A 12 1.79 -2.98 -25.26
CA PHE A 12 2.23 -1.60 -25.23
C PHE A 12 3.73 -1.54 -24.91
N ASP A 13 4.47 -0.75 -25.68
CA ASP A 13 5.79 -0.33 -25.27
C ASP A 13 5.63 0.79 -24.23
N ALA A 14 6.15 0.55 -23.03
CA ALA A 14 6.00 1.46 -21.90
C ALA A 14 7.40 1.87 -21.40
N PRO A 15 8.10 2.74 -22.12
CA PRO A 15 9.39 3.25 -21.70
C PRO A 15 9.26 4.09 -20.42
N LYS A 16 10.32 4.14 -19.64
CA LYS A 16 10.38 5.03 -18.47
C LYS A 16 10.24 6.49 -18.94
N PRO A 17 9.24 7.24 -18.42
CA PRO A 17 9.08 8.64 -18.77
C PRO A 17 10.28 9.48 -18.33
N GLU A 18 10.71 10.43 -19.17
CA GLU A 18 11.86 11.29 -18.89
C GLU A 18 11.69 12.12 -17.60
N TRP A 19 10.51 12.73 -17.42
CA TRP A 19 10.19 13.49 -16.22
C TRP A 19 10.36 12.70 -14.91
N ARG A 20 10.20 11.39 -14.95
CA ARG A 20 10.40 10.52 -13.78
C ARG A 20 11.88 10.35 -13.49
N THR A 21 12.72 10.29 -14.51
CA THR A 21 14.17 10.25 -14.33
C THR A 21 14.67 11.54 -13.69
N GLU A 22 14.17 12.69 -14.14
CA GLU A 22 14.48 14.00 -13.55
C GLU A 22 14.02 14.06 -12.08
N LEU A 23 12.79 13.60 -11.78
CA LEU A 23 12.26 13.59 -10.42
C LEU A 23 13.08 12.70 -9.48
N GLN A 24 13.55 11.55 -9.95
CA GLN A 24 14.39 10.63 -9.17
C GLN A 24 15.84 11.10 -9.02
N ALA A 25 16.28 11.99 -9.87
CA ALA A 25 17.62 12.61 -9.78
C ALA A 25 17.71 13.74 -8.75
N PHE A 26 16.61 14.03 -8.02
CA PHE A 26 16.59 15.09 -7.02
C PHE A 26 17.61 14.84 -5.90
N ASP A 27 18.47 15.82 -5.65
CA ASP A 27 19.47 15.74 -4.59
C ASP A 27 18.86 16.14 -3.23
N LEU A 28 18.63 15.16 -2.38
CA LEU A 28 18.10 15.38 -1.03
C LEU A 28 19.05 16.21 -0.15
N THR A 29 20.35 16.22 -0.44
CA THR A 29 21.32 16.99 0.34
C THR A 29 21.22 18.50 0.08
N ALA A 30 20.59 18.88 -1.03
CA ALA A 30 20.31 20.27 -1.37
C ALA A 30 19.13 20.87 -0.55
N LEU A 31 18.37 20.05 0.18
CA LEU A 31 17.30 20.54 1.04
C LEU A 31 17.89 21.27 2.26
N PRO A 32 17.37 22.48 2.56
CA PRO A 32 17.79 23.18 3.77
C PRO A 32 17.36 22.40 5.01
N LEU A 33 18.20 22.39 6.04
CA LEU A 33 17.80 21.83 7.33
C LEU A 33 16.61 22.59 7.91
N PRO A 34 15.69 21.91 8.59
CA PRO A 34 14.56 22.55 9.24
C PRO A 34 15.03 23.58 10.27
N VAL A 35 14.42 24.75 10.28
CA VAL A 35 14.69 25.80 11.29
C VAL A 35 14.06 25.46 12.64
N GLN A 36 12.99 24.65 12.62
CA GLN A 36 12.28 24.22 13.81
C GLN A 36 13.11 23.26 14.68
N SER A 37 12.92 23.33 15.99
CA SER A 37 13.46 22.30 16.87
C SER A 37 12.86 20.91 16.56
N PRO A 38 13.57 19.80 16.79
CA PRO A 38 13.00 18.46 16.57
C PRO A 38 11.72 18.22 17.35
N ALA A 39 11.56 18.78 18.54
CA ALA A 39 10.35 18.67 19.34
C ALA A 39 9.16 19.40 18.69
N ASP A 40 9.37 20.64 18.23
CA ASP A 40 8.32 21.41 17.54
C ASP A 40 7.95 20.75 16.21
N ALA A 41 8.92 20.22 15.47
CA ALA A 41 8.67 19.48 14.23
C ALA A 41 7.85 18.21 14.50
N LEU A 42 8.15 17.45 15.55
CA LEU A 42 7.39 16.28 15.95
C LEU A 42 5.94 16.64 16.30
N LEU A 43 5.73 17.68 17.12
CA LEU A 43 4.39 18.12 17.50
C LEU A 43 3.59 18.60 16.28
N ALA A 44 4.23 19.34 15.36
CA ALA A 44 3.60 19.79 14.12
C ALA A 44 3.20 18.61 13.22
N LEU A 45 4.04 17.58 13.10
CA LEU A 45 3.75 16.36 12.35
C LEU A 45 2.58 15.60 12.97
N LEU A 46 2.59 15.39 14.28
CA LEU A 46 1.51 14.69 15.00
C LEU A 46 0.17 15.43 14.92
N ALA A 47 0.19 16.76 14.80
CA ALA A 47 -1.00 17.58 14.61
C ALA A 47 -1.48 17.61 13.14
N SER A 48 -0.66 17.18 12.19
CA SER A 48 -1.02 17.20 10.76
C SER A 48 -2.23 16.29 10.50
N PRO A 49 -3.23 16.75 9.72
CA PRO A 49 -4.42 15.96 9.40
C PRO A 49 -4.12 14.59 8.76
N ASN A 50 -2.99 14.45 8.07
CA ASN A 50 -2.58 13.18 7.46
C ASN A 50 -2.01 12.18 8.48
N ILE A 51 -1.50 12.65 9.63
CA ILE A 51 -0.80 11.84 10.64
C ILE A 51 -1.62 11.76 11.92
N ALA A 52 -2.37 12.81 12.27
CA ALA A 52 -3.18 12.86 13.47
C ALA A 52 -4.15 11.68 13.59
N SER A 53 -4.50 11.33 14.83
CA SER A 53 -5.45 10.26 15.12
C SER A 53 -6.76 10.44 14.36
N LYS A 54 -7.27 9.36 13.78
CA LYS A 54 -8.57 9.30 13.09
C LYS A 54 -9.70 8.81 14.01
N LEU A 55 -9.47 8.77 15.32
CA LEU A 55 -10.45 8.29 16.29
C LEU A 55 -11.83 8.98 16.14
N SER A 56 -11.85 10.28 15.90
CA SER A 56 -13.09 11.06 15.68
C SER A 56 -13.88 10.57 14.46
N VAL A 57 -13.21 9.96 13.48
CA VAL A 57 -13.84 9.40 12.28
C VAL A 57 -14.35 8.01 12.55
N PHE A 58 -13.49 7.07 12.91
CA PHE A 58 -13.87 5.66 12.97
C PHE A 58 -14.77 5.32 14.17
N ARG A 59 -14.73 6.07 15.28
CA ARG A 59 -15.63 5.84 16.41
C ARG A 59 -17.12 6.06 16.11
N GLN A 60 -17.44 6.68 14.98
CA GLN A 60 -18.81 6.91 14.54
C GLN A 60 -19.45 5.66 13.92
N TYR A 61 -18.65 4.67 13.59
CA TYR A 61 -19.07 3.45 12.90
C TYR A 61 -18.98 2.25 13.82
N ASP A 62 -19.89 1.30 13.63
CA ASP A 62 -19.82 0.02 14.32
C ASP A 62 -18.74 -0.85 13.69
N HIS A 63 -17.74 -1.20 14.49
CA HIS A 63 -16.63 -2.09 14.12
C HIS A 63 -16.62 -3.37 14.96
N GLN A 64 -17.73 -3.65 15.68
CA GLN A 64 -17.87 -4.82 16.55
C GLN A 64 -19.05 -5.72 16.18
N VAL A 65 -19.62 -5.57 15.00
CA VAL A 65 -20.73 -6.41 14.51
C VAL A 65 -20.39 -7.89 14.72
N GLN A 66 -21.35 -8.64 15.26
CA GLN A 66 -21.22 -10.05 15.63
C GLN A 66 -20.17 -10.36 16.72
N ASN A 67 -19.58 -9.35 17.35
CA ASN A 67 -18.55 -9.50 18.40
C ASN A 67 -17.32 -10.33 17.96
N ASN A 68 -16.90 -10.19 16.72
CA ASN A 68 -15.73 -10.90 16.20
C ASN A 68 -14.45 -10.08 16.33
N THR A 69 -14.52 -8.77 16.55
CA THR A 69 -13.36 -7.89 16.66
C THR A 69 -12.56 -8.20 17.92
N VAL A 70 -11.29 -8.55 17.74
CA VAL A 70 -10.31 -8.77 18.81
C VAL A 70 -9.44 -7.52 18.99
N VAL A 71 -8.98 -6.96 17.87
CA VAL A 71 -8.20 -5.71 17.86
C VAL A 71 -9.00 -4.66 17.12
N ALA A 72 -9.38 -3.61 17.87
CA ALA A 72 -10.18 -2.51 17.38
C ALA A 72 -9.37 -1.55 16.48
N PRO A 73 -10.03 -0.66 15.70
CA PRO A 73 -9.36 0.38 14.93
C PRO A 73 -8.41 1.23 15.78
N GLY A 74 -7.28 1.61 15.18
CA GLY A 74 -6.20 2.35 15.85
C GLY A 74 -4.96 1.50 16.09
N SER A 75 -4.97 0.25 15.71
CA SER A 75 -3.81 -0.66 15.67
C SER A 75 -3.30 -0.83 14.22
N ASP A 76 -2.18 -1.55 14.07
CA ASP A 76 -1.53 -1.77 12.77
C ASP A 76 -2.36 -2.67 11.82
N ALA A 77 -3.16 -3.57 12.38
CA ALA A 77 -4.07 -4.41 11.62
C ALA A 77 -5.36 -4.68 12.40
N ALA A 78 -6.46 -4.92 11.69
CA ALA A 78 -7.68 -5.44 12.27
C ALA A 78 -7.53 -6.93 12.55
N VAL A 79 -7.91 -7.40 13.75
CA VAL A 79 -7.89 -8.82 14.10
C VAL A 79 -9.29 -9.28 14.47
N LEU A 80 -9.77 -10.29 13.78
CA LEU A 80 -11.09 -10.89 13.96
C LEU A 80 -10.97 -12.34 14.43
N ARG A 81 -11.76 -12.71 15.43
CA ARG A 81 -11.85 -14.12 15.85
C ARG A 81 -12.70 -14.95 14.89
N LEU A 82 -12.35 -16.20 14.71
CA LEU A 82 -13.19 -17.21 14.08
C LEU A 82 -13.95 -17.94 15.19
N LYS A 83 -15.29 -17.68 15.30
CA LYS A 83 -16.12 -18.30 16.34
C LYS A 83 -16.05 -19.81 16.30
N GLY A 84 -16.04 -20.44 17.47
CA GLY A 84 -15.94 -21.90 17.61
C GLY A 84 -14.51 -22.44 17.44
N THR A 85 -13.51 -21.57 17.27
CA THR A 85 -12.11 -21.95 17.16
C THR A 85 -11.20 -21.09 18.03
N THR A 86 -9.94 -21.46 18.15
CA THR A 86 -8.87 -20.63 18.78
C THR A 86 -8.14 -19.76 17.76
N LYS A 87 -8.63 -19.65 16.53
CA LYS A 87 -8.00 -18.95 15.41
C LYS A 87 -8.57 -17.55 15.23
N GLY A 88 -7.79 -16.69 14.64
CA GLY A 88 -8.18 -15.37 14.16
C GLY A 88 -7.69 -15.11 12.74
N ILE A 89 -8.23 -14.07 12.12
CA ILE A 89 -7.76 -13.52 10.86
C ILE A 89 -7.34 -12.07 11.14
N ALA A 90 -6.14 -11.70 10.72
CA ALA A 90 -5.68 -10.32 10.70
C ALA A 90 -5.69 -9.79 9.26
N VAL A 91 -6.12 -8.54 9.11
CA VAL A 91 -6.22 -7.87 7.80
C VAL A 91 -5.69 -6.44 7.93
N THR A 92 -4.87 -6.02 7.00
CA THR A 92 -4.44 -4.63 6.83
C THR A 92 -4.61 -4.17 5.39
N VAL A 93 -4.63 -2.85 5.18
CA VAL A 93 -4.68 -2.23 3.85
C VAL A 93 -3.61 -1.14 3.83
N ASP A 94 -2.64 -1.27 2.95
CA ASP A 94 -1.47 -0.41 2.90
C ASP A 94 -1.16 0.03 1.47
N CYS A 95 -0.88 1.30 1.30
CA CYS A 95 -0.26 1.87 0.10
C CYS A 95 0.09 3.33 0.33
N ASN A 96 1.28 3.74 -0.09
CA ASN A 96 1.64 5.14 -0.19
C ASN A 96 1.72 5.54 -1.67
N GLY A 97 0.65 6.18 -2.18
CA GLY A 97 0.56 6.60 -3.56
C GLY A 97 1.65 7.57 -4.01
N ARG A 98 2.26 8.35 -3.10
CA ARG A 98 3.39 9.24 -3.43
C ARG A 98 4.64 8.45 -3.72
N LEU A 99 4.94 7.42 -2.93
CA LEU A 99 6.08 6.52 -3.18
C LEU A 99 5.89 5.74 -4.48
N CYS A 100 4.68 5.22 -4.73
CA CYS A 100 4.35 4.56 -5.99
C CYS A 100 4.43 5.51 -7.20
N TYR A 101 4.11 6.79 -7.02
CA TYR A 101 4.25 7.79 -8.08
C TYR A 101 5.72 8.11 -8.36
N LEU A 102 6.56 8.23 -7.34
CA LEU A 102 8.00 8.50 -7.48
C LEU A 102 8.72 7.31 -8.13
N ASP A 103 8.50 6.12 -7.59
CA ASP A 103 9.04 4.87 -8.10
C ASP A 103 8.01 3.76 -7.96
N PRO A 104 7.28 3.40 -9.03
CA PRO A 104 6.20 2.42 -8.94
C PRO A 104 6.67 1.03 -8.54
N PHE A 105 7.88 0.64 -8.91
CA PHE A 105 8.46 -0.64 -8.50
C PHE A 105 8.77 -0.65 -7.00
N ALA A 106 9.62 0.27 -6.57
CA ALA A 106 10.03 0.35 -5.16
C ALA A 106 8.86 0.71 -4.24
N GLY A 107 7.98 1.65 -4.66
CA GLY A 107 6.82 2.07 -3.88
C GLY A 107 5.84 0.93 -3.63
N THR A 108 5.62 0.07 -4.62
CA THR A 108 4.74 -1.09 -4.46
C THR A 108 5.42 -2.19 -3.62
N ALA A 109 6.71 -2.43 -3.80
CA ALA A 109 7.46 -3.35 -2.93
C ALA A 109 7.43 -2.89 -1.46
N ILE A 110 7.55 -1.58 -1.21
CA ILE A 110 7.39 -0.99 0.13
C ILE A 110 5.99 -1.25 0.68
N ALA A 111 4.93 -1.07 -0.12
CA ALA A 111 3.55 -1.30 0.32
C ALA A 111 3.32 -2.76 0.76
N VAL A 112 3.83 -3.73 0.00
CA VAL A 112 3.78 -5.16 0.38
C VAL A 112 4.52 -5.42 1.68
N ALA A 113 5.73 -4.89 1.82
CA ALA A 113 6.54 -5.05 3.03
C ALA A 113 5.91 -4.34 4.24
N GLU A 114 5.26 -3.20 4.05
CA GLU A 114 4.51 -2.47 5.09
C GLU A 114 3.34 -3.32 5.58
N ALA A 115 2.51 -3.85 4.68
CA ALA A 115 1.40 -4.73 5.03
C ALA A 115 1.86 -5.95 5.84
N CYS A 116 2.93 -6.61 5.42
CA CYS A 116 3.50 -7.75 6.14
C CYS A 116 3.98 -7.36 7.56
N ARG A 117 4.64 -6.20 7.70
CA ARG A 117 5.06 -5.69 9.02
C ARG A 117 3.87 -5.39 9.92
N ASN A 118 2.83 -4.75 9.39
CA ASN A 118 1.63 -4.40 10.15
C ASN A 118 0.92 -5.65 10.66
N LEU A 119 0.81 -6.71 9.86
CA LEU A 119 0.29 -8.00 10.30
C LEU A 119 1.16 -8.61 11.41
N SER A 120 2.49 -8.58 11.25
CA SER A 120 3.42 -9.09 12.26
C SER A 120 3.34 -8.31 13.58
N CYS A 121 3.21 -6.98 13.53
CA CYS A 121 2.99 -6.14 14.71
C CYS A 121 1.68 -6.48 15.43
N ALA A 122 0.66 -6.90 14.71
CA ALA A 122 -0.60 -7.39 15.28
C ALA A 122 -0.55 -8.85 15.77
N GLY A 123 0.61 -9.51 15.69
CA GLY A 123 0.82 -10.90 16.14
C GLY A 123 0.36 -11.96 15.13
N ALA A 124 0.20 -11.59 13.87
CA ALA A 124 -0.23 -12.50 12.80
C ALA A 124 0.91 -12.80 11.82
N GLU A 125 0.81 -13.94 11.15
CA GLU A 125 1.68 -14.33 10.05
C GLU A 125 1.03 -13.92 8.71
N PRO A 126 1.72 -13.16 7.83
CA PRO A 126 1.23 -12.89 6.48
C PRO A 126 1.11 -14.17 5.68
N VAL A 127 -0.07 -14.47 5.14
CA VAL A 127 -0.32 -15.72 4.42
C VAL A 127 -0.72 -15.52 2.95
N ALA A 128 -1.28 -14.37 2.62
CA ALA A 128 -1.67 -14.02 1.27
C ALA A 128 -1.88 -12.52 1.14
N LEU A 129 -1.82 -12.01 -0.09
CA LEU A 129 -2.22 -10.65 -0.40
C LEU A 129 -3.19 -10.60 -1.58
N THR A 130 -4.05 -9.60 -1.57
CA THR A 130 -4.90 -9.21 -2.69
C THR A 130 -4.47 -7.81 -3.12
N ASP A 131 -4.66 -7.49 -4.38
CA ASP A 131 -4.37 -6.15 -4.87
C ASP A 131 -5.63 -5.41 -5.33
N GLY A 132 -5.53 -4.08 -5.33
CA GLY A 132 -6.52 -3.18 -5.89
C GLY A 132 -5.82 -2.21 -6.82
N LEU A 133 -5.57 -2.63 -8.06
CA LEU A 133 -4.84 -1.84 -9.04
C LEU A 133 -5.68 -0.66 -9.54
N ASN A 134 -5.45 0.51 -8.95
CA ASN A 134 -6.13 1.74 -9.32
C ASN A 134 -5.17 2.70 -10.02
N PHE A 135 -5.18 2.66 -11.33
CA PHE A 135 -4.36 3.49 -12.21
C PHE A 135 -5.24 4.32 -13.15
N GLY A 136 -4.63 5.29 -13.81
CA GLY A 136 -5.27 6.00 -14.90
C GLY A 136 -5.46 5.11 -16.15
N ASN A 137 -5.80 5.72 -17.30
CA ASN A 137 -5.98 4.97 -18.55
C ASN A 137 -4.67 4.28 -18.99
N PRO A 138 -4.61 2.93 -19.01
CA PRO A 138 -3.42 2.16 -19.34
C PRO A 138 -2.97 2.28 -20.80
N GLU A 139 -3.78 2.86 -21.68
CA GLU A 139 -3.37 3.17 -23.06
C GLU A 139 -2.35 4.32 -23.11
N LYS A 140 -2.24 5.11 -22.05
CA LYS A 140 -1.22 6.16 -21.94
C LYS A 140 0.12 5.53 -21.53
N PRO A 141 1.21 5.79 -22.27
CA PRO A 141 2.51 5.14 -22.05
C PRO A 141 3.06 5.29 -20.63
N ASP A 142 2.91 6.45 -20.00
CA ASP A 142 3.37 6.71 -18.63
C ASP A 142 2.55 5.95 -17.58
N VAL A 143 1.24 5.81 -17.80
CA VAL A 143 0.35 5.01 -16.94
C VAL A 143 0.65 3.51 -17.10
N GLN A 144 0.86 3.07 -18.33
CA GLN A 144 1.27 1.70 -18.64
C GLN A 144 2.61 1.35 -17.98
N TYR A 145 3.58 2.28 -18.03
CA TYR A 145 4.84 2.12 -17.31
C TYR A 145 4.61 1.94 -15.80
N GLN A 146 3.80 2.81 -15.19
CA GLN A 146 3.48 2.73 -13.76
C GLN A 146 2.84 1.40 -13.39
N LEU A 147 1.80 0.99 -14.11
CA LEU A 147 1.09 -0.27 -13.90
C LEU A 147 2.05 -1.47 -13.98
N ARG A 148 2.86 -1.52 -15.04
CA ARG A 148 3.82 -2.61 -15.23
C ARG A 148 4.87 -2.67 -14.12
N GLN A 149 5.45 -1.53 -13.75
CA GLN A 149 6.49 -1.48 -12.71
C GLN A 149 5.90 -1.82 -11.32
N SER A 150 4.68 -1.37 -11.03
CA SER A 150 4.00 -1.71 -9.80
C SER A 150 3.73 -3.23 -9.70
N ALA A 151 3.25 -3.85 -10.77
CA ALA A 151 3.04 -5.29 -10.80
C ALA A 151 4.36 -6.08 -10.59
N LEU A 152 5.46 -5.61 -11.21
CA LEU A 152 6.77 -6.24 -11.03
C LEU A 152 7.30 -6.06 -9.59
N GLY A 153 7.16 -4.87 -9.00
CA GLY A 153 7.57 -4.62 -7.61
C GLY A 153 6.76 -5.44 -6.60
N MET A 154 5.46 -5.59 -6.85
CA MET A 154 4.60 -6.48 -6.06
C MET A 154 5.05 -7.94 -6.15
N ALA A 155 5.27 -8.43 -7.37
CA ALA A 155 5.68 -9.80 -7.60
C ALA A 155 7.02 -10.12 -6.91
N GLU A 156 8.01 -9.24 -7.02
CA GLU A 156 9.31 -9.42 -6.37
C GLU A 156 9.19 -9.43 -4.84
N ALA A 157 8.46 -8.48 -4.25
CA ALA A 157 8.28 -8.41 -2.81
C ALA A 157 7.47 -9.60 -2.28
N ALA A 158 6.41 -10.00 -2.97
CA ALA A 158 5.59 -11.16 -2.64
C ALA A 158 6.41 -12.46 -2.65
N GLN A 159 7.25 -12.62 -3.67
CA GLN A 159 8.15 -13.77 -3.77
C GLN A 159 9.21 -13.76 -2.66
N ALA A 160 9.84 -12.62 -2.41
CA ALA A 160 10.89 -12.48 -1.38
C ALA A 160 10.34 -12.75 0.04
N LEU A 161 9.09 -12.37 0.31
CA LEU A 161 8.43 -12.56 1.60
C LEU A 161 7.65 -13.88 1.71
N GLY A 162 7.56 -14.66 0.63
CA GLY A 162 6.83 -15.93 0.60
C GLY A 162 5.31 -15.77 0.72
N VAL A 163 4.76 -14.62 0.32
CA VAL A 163 3.33 -14.28 0.45
C VAL A 163 2.69 -14.26 -0.94
N PRO A 164 1.86 -15.24 -1.31
CA PRO A 164 1.27 -15.30 -2.64
C PRO A 164 0.24 -14.19 -2.86
N VAL A 165 0.21 -13.66 -4.08
CA VAL A 165 -0.89 -12.81 -4.57
C VAL A 165 -2.02 -13.73 -5.02
N VAL A 166 -3.19 -13.60 -4.43
CA VAL A 166 -4.34 -14.49 -4.67
C VAL A 166 -5.50 -13.81 -5.39
N SER A 167 -5.49 -12.49 -5.51
CA SER A 167 -6.48 -11.70 -6.24
C SER A 167 -5.89 -10.35 -6.61
#